data_c1d226de4d17917158e22ea4b0b06bae
#
_entry.id   c1d226de4d17917158e22ea4b0b06bae
#
_cell.length_a   1.000
_cell.length_b   1.000
_cell.length_c   1.000
_cell.angle_alpha   90.00
_cell.angle_beta   90.00
_cell.angle_gamma   90.00
#
_symmetry.space_group_name_H-M   'P 1'
#
loop_
_entity.id
_entity.type
_entity.pdbx_description
1 polymer ?
#
loop_
_entity_poly.entity_id
_entity_poly.type
_entity_poly.pdbx_seq_one_letter_code
_entity_poly.pdbx_strand_id
1 'polypeptide(L)'
;MKKSILIEINEIIEEFSFFDDWADRYQHLIDLGRKLPVIPTEYQKDEYKLTGCQSTVFFVADKTDENMIEFRAQSDAAIVQGLIALILRVYSGRTSNDILNTSPDFLKQIGLDTHLSPTRKNGLGAMTVSYTHLRAHETKR
;
A
#
# COMPACT_ATOMS: atom_id res chain seq x y z
N MET A 1 -17.59 3.88 9.45
CA MET A 1 -17.02 4.86 8.51
C MET A 1 -15.51 4.92 8.67
N LYS A 2 -14.78 4.92 7.58
CA LYS A 2 -13.32 4.97 7.64
C LYS A 2 -12.86 6.38 8.04
N LYS A 3 -11.80 6.46 8.85
CA LYS A 3 -11.20 7.74 9.25
C LYS A 3 -10.71 8.52 8.03
N SER A 4 -10.61 9.84 8.15
CA SER A 4 -10.05 10.64 7.07
C SER A 4 -8.62 10.20 6.77
N ILE A 5 -8.18 10.42 5.54
CA ILE A 5 -6.87 9.98 5.08
C ILE A 5 -5.74 10.65 5.87
N LEU A 6 -5.90 11.92 6.25
CA LEU A 6 -4.91 12.62 7.07
C LEU A 6 -4.83 12.06 8.48
N ILE A 7 -5.96 11.72 9.09
CA ILE A 7 -5.98 11.12 10.42
C ILE A 7 -5.28 9.76 10.37
N GLU A 8 -5.55 8.97 9.35
CA GLU A 8 -4.92 7.66 9.20
C GLU A 8 -3.41 7.78 9.05
N ILE A 9 -2.95 8.72 8.23
CA ILE A 9 -1.51 8.97 8.05
C ILE A 9 -0.86 9.39 9.37
N ASN A 10 -1.49 10.32 10.10
CA ASN A 10 -0.93 10.79 11.36
C ASN A 10 -0.87 9.68 12.42
N GLU A 11 -1.86 8.80 12.43
CA GLU A 11 -1.84 7.65 13.32
C GLU A 11 -0.69 6.69 13.00
N ILE A 12 -0.42 6.48 11.72
CA ILE A 12 0.70 5.64 11.29
C ILE A 12 2.03 6.25 11.73
N ILE A 13 2.21 7.54 11.51
CA ILE A 13 3.43 8.26 11.91
C ILE A 13 3.63 8.15 13.42
N GLU A 14 2.58 8.40 14.20
CA GLU A 14 2.63 8.29 15.65
C GLU A 14 2.96 6.86 16.09
N GLU A 15 2.31 5.88 15.48
CA GLU A 15 2.53 4.46 15.77
C GLU A 15 3.99 4.07 15.61
N PHE A 16 4.63 4.47 14.50
CA PHE A 16 6.03 4.15 14.25
C PHE A 16 6.99 4.98 15.10
N SER A 17 6.57 6.12 15.61
CA SER A 17 7.40 6.94 16.47
C SER A 17 7.72 6.29 17.82
N PHE A 18 6.94 5.27 18.22
CA PHE A 18 7.22 4.52 19.44
C PHE A 18 8.41 3.58 19.31
N PHE A 19 8.88 3.33 18.09
CA PHE A 19 10.00 2.41 17.86
C PHE A 19 11.25 3.21 17.48
N ASP A 20 12.23 3.26 18.37
CA ASP A 20 13.49 3.95 18.11
C ASP A 20 14.45 3.12 17.27
N ASP A 21 14.36 1.80 17.41
CA ASP A 21 15.26 0.84 16.76
C ASP A 21 14.62 0.38 15.43
N TRP A 22 15.44 0.34 14.38
CA TRP A 22 14.99 -0.14 13.07
C TRP A 22 14.53 -1.59 13.10
N ALA A 23 15.15 -2.44 13.91
CA ALA A 23 14.71 -3.82 14.04
C ALA A 23 13.28 -3.90 14.55
N ASP A 24 12.92 -3.06 15.52
CA ASP A 24 11.56 -3.02 16.07
C ASP A 24 10.57 -2.45 15.06
N ARG A 25 10.97 -1.46 14.28
CA ARG A 25 10.12 -0.90 13.22
C ARG A 25 9.84 -1.94 12.14
N TYR A 26 10.86 -2.67 11.72
CA TYR A 26 10.69 -3.74 10.73
C TYR A 26 9.81 -4.86 11.28
N GLN A 27 9.97 -5.23 12.55
CA GLN A 27 9.14 -6.26 13.15
C GLN A 27 7.67 -5.81 13.18
N HIS A 28 7.42 -4.56 13.55
CA HIS A 28 6.07 -4.00 13.55
C HIS A 28 5.48 -4.03 12.14
N LEU A 29 6.27 -3.66 11.14
CA LEU A 29 5.84 -3.69 9.74
C LEU A 29 5.46 -5.11 9.31
N ILE A 30 6.30 -6.09 9.64
CA ILE A 30 6.03 -7.49 9.33
C ILE A 30 4.74 -7.95 10.01
N ASP A 31 4.54 -7.57 11.27
CA ASP A 31 3.34 -7.93 12.02
C ASP A 31 2.07 -7.33 11.39
N LEU A 32 2.15 -6.10 10.91
CA LEU A 32 1.03 -5.48 10.18
C LEU A 32 0.69 -6.27 8.91
N GLY A 33 1.72 -6.69 8.18
CA GLY A 33 1.53 -7.47 6.95
C GLY A 33 0.86 -8.82 7.22
N ARG A 34 1.20 -9.46 8.33
CA ARG A 34 0.61 -10.74 8.71
C ARG A 34 -0.88 -10.66 9.01
N LYS A 35 -1.37 -9.49 9.34
CA LYS A 35 -2.79 -9.26 9.64
C LYS A 35 -3.64 -9.04 8.40
N LEU A 36 -3.02 -8.86 7.24
CA LEU A 36 -3.76 -8.67 6.00
C LEU A 36 -4.44 -9.97 5.59
N PRO A 37 -5.70 -9.89 5.13
CA PRO A 37 -6.35 -11.07 4.56
C PRO A 37 -5.63 -11.55 3.31
N VAL A 38 -5.60 -12.86 3.11
CA VAL A 38 -5.09 -13.46 1.88
C VAL A 38 -6.06 -13.10 0.75
N ILE A 39 -5.53 -12.67 -0.41
CA ILE A 39 -6.40 -12.39 -1.54
C ILE A 39 -6.94 -13.70 -2.12
N PRO A 40 -8.16 -13.67 -2.70
CA PRO A 40 -8.73 -14.87 -3.34
C PRO A 40 -7.79 -15.42 -4.42
N THR A 41 -7.77 -16.75 -4.55
CA THR A 41 -6.91 -17.44 -5.53
C THR A 41 -7.14 -16.96 -6.95
N GLU A 42 -8.36 -16.54 -7.27
CA GLU A 42 -8.73 -16.04 -8.60
C GLU A 42 -7.91 -14.80 -9.00
N TYR A 43 -7.36 -14.06 -8.03
CA TYR A 43 -6.53 -12.88 -8.28
C TYR A 43 -5.03 -13.19 -8.19
N GLN A 44 -4.65 -14.42 -7.87
CA GLN A 44 -3.24 -14.82 -7.81
C GLN A 44 -2.77 -15.33 -9.16
N LYS A 45 -2.89 -14.46 -10.17
CA LYS A 45 -2.57 -14.77 -11.56
C LYS A 45 -1.67 -13.70 -12.13
N ASP A 46 -0.98 -14.03 -13.22
CA ASP A 46 -0.03 -13.15 -13.88
C ASP A 46 -0.63 -11.81 -14.30
N GLU A 47 -1.91 -11.79 -14.68
CA GLU A 47 -2.59 -10.55 -15.07
C GLU A 47 -2.69 -9.52 -13.95
N TYR A 48 -2.60 -9.96 -12.69
CA TYR A 48 -2.65 -9.10 -11.51
C TYR A 48 -1.28 -8.83 -10.90
N LYS A 49 -0.22 -9.35 -11.49
CA LYS A 49 1.14 -9.10 -10.99
C LYS A 49 1.61 -7.71 -11.37
N LEU A 50 2.25 -7.05 -10.42
CA LEU A 50 2.94 -5.79 -10.70
C LEU A 50 4.31 -6.08 -11.32
N THR A 51 4.64 -5.32 -12.37
CA THR A 51 5.97 -5.38 -12.99
C THR A 51 6.93 -4.47 -12.24
N GLY A 52 8.23 -4.74 -12.33
CA GLY A 52 9.25 -3.94 -11.67
C GLY A 52 9.49 -4.29 -10.22
N CYS A 53 8.84 -5.33 -9.70
CA CYS A 53 9.06 -5.84 -8.35
C CYS A 53 9.93 -7.08 -8.42
N GLN A 54 10.90 -7.17 -7.51
CA GLN A 54 11.72 -8.38 -7.41
C GLN A 54 10.95 -9.52 -6.74
N SER A 55 10.14 -9.19 -5.75
CA SER A 55 9.23 -10.16 -5.13
C SER A 55 7.93 -10.23 -5.91
N THR A 56 7.17 -11.32 -5.75
CA THR A 56 5.87 -11.44 -6.37
C THR A 56 4.87 -10.54 -5.62
N VAL A 57 4.20 -9.66 -6.36
CA VAL A 57 3.15 -8.81 -5.81
C VAL A 57 1.94 -8.90 -6.71
N PHE A 58 0.81 -9.28 -6.14
CA PHE A 58 -0.50 -9.22 -6.82
C PHE A 58 -1.23 -7.97 -6.34
N PHE A 59 -1.91 -7.30 -7.25
CA PHE A 59 -2.60 -6.04 -6.96
C PHE A 59 -3.92 -5.98 -7.73
N VAL A 60 -5.00 -5.70 -7.01
CA VAL A 60 -6.36 -5.61 -7.57
C VAL A 60 -7.03 -4.36 -7.06
N ALA A 61 -7.73 -3.66 -7.93
CA ALA A 61 -8.53 -2.49 -7.56
C ALA A 61 -9.96 -2.68 -8.06
N ASP A 62 -10.92 -2.46 -7.17
CA ASP A 62 -12.35 -2.55 -7.48
C ASP A 62 -13.06 -1.27 -7.06
N LYS A 63 -13.96 -0.81 -7.90
CA LYS A 63 -14.80 0.34 -7.58
C LYS A 63 -16.08 -0.13 -6.91
N THR A 64 -16.42 0.47 -5.78
CA THR A 64 -17.66 0.14 -5.07
C THR A 64 -18.83 0.95 -5.64
N ASP A 65 -20.06 0.58 -5.26
CA ASP A 65 -21.27 1.30 -5.65
C ASP A 65 -21.29 2.75 -5.16
N GLU A 66 -20.49 3.06 -4.15
CA GLU A 66 -20.40 4.41 -3.56
C GLU A 66 -19.27 5.24 -4.15
N ASN A 67 -18.72 4.84 -5.29
CA ASN A 67 -17.59 5.50 -5.95
C ASN A 67 -16.30 5.50 -5.14
N MET A 68 -16.17 4.56 -4.23
CA MET A 68 -14.93 4.32 -3.51
C MET A 68 -14.11 3.28 -4.25
N ILE A 69 -12.79 3.36 -4.12
CA ILE A 69 -11.90 2.37 -4.72
C ILE A 69 -11.32 1.51 -3.60
N GLU A 70 -11.56 0.21 -3.70
CA GLU A 70 -10.99 -0.75 -2.77
C GLU A 70 -9.84 -1.48 -3.43
N PHE A 71 -8.73 -1.58 -2.70
CA PHE A 71 -7.54 -2.25 -3.17
C PHE A 71 -7.32 -3.53 -2.39
N ARG A 72 -6.83 -4.54 -3.09
CA ARG A 72 -6.37 -5.79 -2.51
C ARG A 72 -4.99 -6.05 -3.06
N ALA A 73 -4.08 -6.46 -2.21
CA ALA A 73 -2.73 -6.76 -2.65
C ALA A 73 -2.09 -7.78 -1.72
N GLN A 74 -1.11 -8.48 -2.24
CA GLN A 74 -0.41 -9.52 -1.50
C GLN A 74 0.98 -9.70 -2.08
N SER A 75 1.94 -9.91 -1.19
CA SER A 75 3.32 -10.22 -1.59
C SER A 75 3.82 -11.43 -0.82
N ASP A 76 4.74 -12.16 -1.44
CA ASP A 76 5.46 -13.26 -0.80
C ASP A 76 6.62 -12.78 0.09
N ALA A 77 6.98 -11.49 0.01
CA ALA A 77 8.04 -10.92 0.83
C ALA A 77 7.44 -10.21 2.05
N ALA A 78 7.89 -10.59 3.25
CA ALA A 78 7.29 -10.13 4.51
C ALA A 78 7.31 -8.60 4.68
N ILE A 79 8.40 -7.95 4.31
CA ILE A 79 8.51 -6.49 4.42
C ILE A 79 7.63 -5.79 3.39
N VAL A 80 7.57 -6.31 2.17
CA VAL A 80 6.69 -5.76 1.13
C VAL A 80 5.24 -5.94 1.55
N GLN A 81 4.89 -7.08 2.14
CA GLN A 81 3.54 -7.31 2.66
C GLN A 81 3.17 -6.28 3.74
N GLY A 82 4.11 -5.91 4.60
CA GLY A 82 3.90 -4.86 5.59
C GLY A 82 3.70 -3.48 4.96
N LEU A 83 4.48 -3.15 3.93
CA LEU A 83 4.30 -1.90 3.20
C LEU A 83 2.92 -1.85 2.53
N ILE A 84 2.48 -2.98 1.96
CA ILE A 84 1.15 -3.10 1.39
C ILE A 84 0.09 -2.81 2.46
N ALA A 85 0.26 -3.34 3.67
CA ALA A 85 -0.68 -3.07 4.77
C ALA A 85 -0.84 -1.58 5.04
N LEU A 86 0.26 -0.84 5.05
CA LEU A 86 0.22 0.61 5.25
C LEU A 86 -0.45 1.33 4.09
N ILE A 87 -0.13 0.94 2.86
CA ILE A 87 -0.72 1.55 1.67
C ILE A 87 -2.22 1.31 1.61
N LEU A 88 -2.67 0.10 1.90
CA LEU A 88 -4.10 -0.21 1.90
C LEU A 88 -4.83 0.55 3.01
N ARG A 89 -4.20 0.69 4.16
CA ARG A 89 -4.77 1.42 5.29
C ARG A 89 -5.04 2.89 4.93
N VAL A 90 -4.16 3.50 4.16
CA VAL A 90 -4.27 4.90 3.76
C VAL A 90 -5.20 5.06 2.56
N TYR A 91 -5.05 4.23 1.53
CA TYR A 91 -5.67 4.48 0.23
C TYR A 91 -6.91 3.64 -0.07
N SER A 92 -7.07 2.46 0.53
CA SER A 92 -8.22 1.61 0.20
C SER A 92 -9.50 2.19 0.80
N GLY A 93 -10.60 2.07 0.05
CA GLY A 93 -11.90 2.58 0.51
C GLY A 93 -12.02 4.09 0.44
N ARG A 94 -11.34 4.72 -0.50
CA ARG A 94 -11.34 6.18 -0.70
C ARG A 94 -11.85 6.53 -2.08
N THR A 95 -12.26 7.79 -2.24
CA THR A 95 -12.59 8.30 -3.57
C THR A 95 -11.31 8.48 -4.39
N SER A 96 -11.46 8.50 -5.72
CA SER A 96 -10.31 8.72 -6.60
C SER A 96 -9.65 10.08 -6.34
N ASN A 97 -10.42 11.11 -6.00
CA ASN A 97 -9.87 12.42 -5.66
C ASN A 97 -8.97 12.36 -4.43
N ASP A 98 -9.42 11.69 -3.36
CA ASP A 98 -8.62 11.56 -2.15
C ASP A 98 -7.33 10.80 -2.42
N ILE A 99 -7.39 9.75 -3.22
CA ILE A 99 -6.21 8.98 -3.59
C ILE A 99 -5.24 9.82 -4.40
N LEU A 100 -5.74 10.57 -5.39
CA LEU A 100 -4.90 11.42 -6.23
C LEU A 100 -4.20 12.52 -5.43
N ASN A 101 -4.90 13.10 -4.48
CA ASN A 101 -4.41 14.26 -3.74
C ASN A 101 -3.54 13.89 -2.55
N THR A 102 -3.26 12.60 -2.35
CA THR A 102 -2.49 12.13 -1.21
C THR A 102 -1.20 11.46 -1.68
N SER A 103 -0.08 12.10 -1.38
CA SER A 103 1.24 11.57 -1.68
C SER A 103 1.62 10.46 -0.70
N PRO A 104 2.40 9.43 -1.14
CA PRO A 104 2.93 8.43 -0.23
C PRO A 104 4.14 8.91 0.58
N ASP A 105 4.37 10.20 0.67
CA ASP A 105 5.50 10.77 1.40
C ASP A 105 5.50 10.44 2.88
N PHE A 106 4.35 10.02 3.45
CA PHE A 106 4.32 9.57 4.83
C PHE A 106 5.28 8.39 5.08
N LEU A 107 5.58 7.60 4.07
CA LEU A 107 6.57 6.53 4.18
C LEU A 107 7.98 7.07 4.45
N LYS A 108 8.30 8.23 3.89
CA LYS A 108 9.56 8.92 4.19
C LYS A 108 9.58 9.43 5.61
N GLN A 109 8.46 9.94 6.09
CA GLN A 109 8.36 10.47 7.45
C GLN A 109 8.57 9.41 8.51
N ILE A 110 8.20 8.18 8.23
CA ILE A 110 8.46 7.06 9.14
C ILE A 110 9.79 6.38 8.84
N GLY A 111 10.53 6.89 7.85
CA GLY A 111 11.90 6.48 7.56
C GLY A 111 12.04 5.17 6.79
N LEU A 112 10.94 4.58 6.35
CA LEU A 112 11.00 3.26 5.72
C LEU A 112 11.61 3.30 4.32
N ASP A 113 11.46 4.41 3.60
CA ASP A 113 12.00 4.54 2.25
C ASP A 113 13.53 4.53 2.24
N THR A 114 14.18 5.12 3.26
CA THR A 114 15.64 5.23 3.30
C THR A 114 16.32 3.92 3.69
N HIS A 115 15.58 3.01 4.33
CA HIS A 115 16.11 1.73 4.81
C HIS A 115 15.68 0.54 3.96
N LEU A 116 14.91 0.80 2.89
CA LEU A 116 14.53 -0.23 1.95
C LEU A 116 15.62 -0.45 0.92
N SER A 117 15.78 -1.70 0.47
CA SER A 117 16.68 -1.97 -0.64
C SER A 117 16.16 -1.26 -1.90
N PRO A 118 17.04 -0.97 -2.89
CA PRO A 118 16.60 -0.38 -4.16
C PRO A 118 15.45 -1.14 -4.80
N THR A 119 15.47 -2.47 -4.71
CA THR A 119 14.42 -3.33 -5.27
C THR A 119 13.07 -3.08 -4.62
N ARG A 120 13.04 -2.93 -3.30
CA ARG A 120 11.80 -2.65 -2.58
C ARG A 120 11.27 -1.27 -2.92
N LYS A 121 12.16 -0.29 -3.07
CA LYS A 121 11.77 1.05 -3.52
C LYS A 121 11.15 1.00 -4.91
N ASN A 122 11.70 0.20 -5.80
CA ASN A 122 11.15 0.02 -7.15
C ASN A 122 9.77 -0.63 -7.09
N GLY A 123 9.59 -1.62 -6.23
CA GLY A 123 8.28 -2.26 -6.04
C GLY A 123 7.23 -1.28 -5.54
N LEU A 124 7.60 -0.44 -4.56
CA LEU A 124 6.70 0.60 -4.06
C LEU A 124 6.36 1.61 -5.17
N GLY A 125 7.36 1.99 -5.96
CA GLY A 125 7.15 2.88 -7.10
C GLY A 125 6.20 2.27 -8.12
N ALA A 126 6.35 0.97 -8.41
CA ALA A 126 5.47 0.27 -9.33
C ALA A 126 4.01 0.28 -8.85
N MET A 127 3.78 0.09 -7.55
CA MET A 127 2.44 0.19 -7.00
C MET A 127 1.86 1.59 -7.15
N THR A 128 2.63 2.63 -6.89
CA THR A 128 2.21 4.01 -7.05
C THR A 128 1.82 4.31 -8.50
N VAL A 129 2.62 3.84 -9.46
CA VAL A 129 2.31 3.99 -10.88
C VAL A 129 1.01 3.25 -11.22
N SER A 130 0.80 2.06 -10.68
CA SER A 130 -0.43 1.29 -10.90
C SER A 130 -1.66 2.03 -10.38
N TYR A 131 -1.58 2.65 -9.21
CA TYR A 131 -2.66 3.50 -8.70
C TYR A 131 -2.98 4.62 -9.67
N THR A 132 -1.97 5.34 -10.13
CA THR A 132 -2.13 6.45 -11.05
C THR A 132 -2.77 5.98 -12.36
N HIS A 133 -2.31 4.85 -12.88
CA HIS A 133 -2.83 4.28 -14.11
C HIS A 133 -4.30 3.88 -13.99
N LEU A 134 -4.67 3.20 -12.94
CA LEU A 134 -6.05 2.79 -12.69
C LEU A 134 -6.98 4.00 -12.58
N ARG A 135 -6.53 5.04 -11.92
CA ARG A 135 -7.29 6.27 -11.81
C ARG A 135 -7.49 6.98 -13.13
N ALA A 136 -6.46 7.01 -13.96
CA ALA A 136 -6.57 7.59 -15.29
C ALA A 136 -7.64 6.87 -16.11
N HIS A 137 -7.70 5.54 -16.02
CA HIS A 137 -8.74 4.75 -16.69
C HIS A 137 -10.13 5.07 -16.15
N GLU A 138 -10.26 5.21 -14.85
CA GLU A 138 -11.55 5.53 -14.24
C GLU A 138 -12.06 6.92 -14.63
N THR A 139 -11.18 7.90 -14.65
CA THR A 139 -11.58 9.27 -14.97
C THR A 139 -11.95 9.47 -16.42
N LYS A 140 -11.60 8.54 -17.29
CA LYS A 140 -11.96 8.59 -18.71
C LYS A 140 -13.38 8.09 -19.00
N ARG A 141 -14.04 7.57 -18.00
CA ARG A 141 -15.44 7.17 -18.13
C ARG A 141 -16.33 8.37 -17.82
#